data_e56382d2916d501e373ebd2fd222fc5d
#
_entry.id   e56382d2916d501e373ebd2fd222fc5d
#
_cell.length_a   1.000
_cell.length_b   1.000
_cell.length_c   1.000
_cell.angle_alpha   90.00
_cell.angle_beta   90.00
_cell.angle_gamma   90.00
#
_symmetry.space_group_name_H-M   'P 1'
#
loop_
_entity.id
_entity.type
_entity.pdbx_description
1 polymer ?
#
loop_
_entity_poly.entity_id
_entity_poly.type
_entity_poly.pdbx_seq_one_letter_code
_entity_poly.pdbx_strand_id
1 'polypeptide(L)'
;TVLVNHFPLVREPCDAMFYPEFSLWCGTTATKDWHTRYNAICSVYGHLHIPRTTWYDGVRFEEVSVGYPREWRRRKPYRWLRQVLPDPQYAPGYLNEFGGHFMITPEMREQSAKFQERLRSRRE
;
A
#
# COMPACT_ATOMS: atom_id res chain seq x y z
N THR A 1 16.28 1.48 12.81
CA THR A 1 16.24 2.35 11.61
C THR A 1 14.81 2.58 11.16
N VAL A 2 14.48 3.75 10.62
CA VAL A 2 13.29 4.01 9.81
C VAL A 2 13.76 4.17 8.37
N LEU A 3 13.22 3.35 7.48
CA LEU A 3 13.50 3.45 6.05
C LEU A 3 12.39 4.27 5.38
N VAL A 4 12.80 5.25 4.57
CA VAL A 4 11.86 6.09 3.81
C VAL A 4 12.19 5.95 2.33
N ASN A 5 11.22 5.56 1.54
CA ASN A 5 11.39 5.35 0.11
C ASN A 5 10.15 5.80 -0.65
N HIS A 6 10.30 6.07 -1.95
CA HIS A 6 9.15 6.37 -2.80
C HIS A 6 8.30 5.12 -3.06
N PHE A 7 8.94 4.01 -3.38
CA PHE A 7 8.30 2.71 -3.65
C PHE A 7 8.30 1.82 -2.41
N PRO A 8 7.42 0.82 -2.32
CA PRO A 8 7.56 -0.24 -1.32
C PRO A 8 8.89 -0.99 -1.51
N LEU A 9 9.53 -1.39 -0.42
CA LEU A 9 10.79 -2.13 -0.45
C LEU A 9 10.59 -3.59 -0.88
N VAL A 10 9.41 -4.12 -0.62
CA VAL A 10 9.00 -5.51 -0.90
C VAL A 10 7.83 -5.51 -1.86
N ARG A 11 7.54 -6.65 -2.49
CA ARG A 11 6.50 -6.74 -3.52
C ARG A 11 5.08 -6.81 -2.96
N GLU A 12 4.90 -7.38 -1.82
CA GLU A 12 3.60 -7.73 -1.22
C GLU A 12 2.59 -6.56 -1.14
N PRO A 13 3.02 -5.30 -0.88
CA PRO A 13 2.09 -4.17 -0.96
C PRO A 13 1.40 -4.01 -2.31
N CYS A 14 2.05 -4.41 -3.40
CA CYS A 14 1.51 -4.29 -4.75
C CYS A 14 0.36 -5.28 -5.02
N ASP A 15 0.23 -6.33 -4.22
CA ASP A 15 -0.87 -7.30 -4.35
C ASP A 15 -2.24 -6.69 -4.03
N ALA A 16 -2.26 -5.51 -3.39
CA ALA A 16 -3.48 -4.75 -3.15
C ALA A 16 -3.90 -3.87 -4.33
N MET A 17 -3.10 -3.79 -5.38
CA MET A 17 -3.40 -2.96 -6.55
C MET A 17 -4.56 -3.56 -7.34
N PHE A 18 -5.43 -2.68 -7.83
CA PHE A 18 -6.55 -3.08 -8.69
C PHE A 18 -6.06 -3.64 -10.04
N TYR A 19 -4.92 -3.12 -10.52
CA TYR A 19 -4.25 -3.56 -11.74
C TYR A 19 -2.87 -4.10 -11.41
N PRO A 20 -2.73 -5.41 -11.12
CA PRO A 20 -1.46 -6.02 -10.68
C PRO A 20 -0.31 -5.88 -11.68
N GLU A 21 -0.60 -5.72 -12.97
CA GLU A 21 0.40 -5.51 -14.02
C GLU A 21 1.23 -4.24 -13.80
N PHE A 22 0.69 -3.22 -13.15
CA PHE A 22 1.44 -2.01 -12.81
C PHE A 22 2.49 -2.23 -11.72
N SER A 23 2.51 -3.38 -11.04
CA SER A 23 3.53 -3.71 -10.06
C SER A 23 4.96 -3.69 -10.62
N LEU A 24 5.11 -3.86 -11.93
CA LEU A 24 6.41 -3.78 -12.62
C LEU A 24 7.08 -2.40 -12.48
N TRP A 25 6.32 -1.35 -12.21
CA TRP A 25 6.81 0.02 -12.03
C TRP A 25 6.78 0.49 -10.57
N CYS A 26 6.50 -0.41 -9.63
CA CYS A 26 6.29 -0.07 -8.23
C CYS A 26 7.47 -0.44 -7.32
N GLY A 27 8.67 -0.53 -7.86
CA GLY A 27 9.87 -0.81 -7.07
C GLY A 27 10.88 -1.70 -7.78
N THR A 28 11.73 -2.32 -6.98
CA THR A 28 12.79 -3.21 -7.46
C THR A 28 13.01 -4.37 -6.49
N THR A 29 13.40 -5.53 -7.00
CA THR A 29 13.77 -6.68 -6.18
C THR A 29 15.08 -6.48 -5.42
N ALA A 30 15.88 -5.47 -5.77
CA ALA A 30 17.14 -5.17 -5.10
C ALA A 30 16.97 -4.64 -3.66
N THR A 31 15.76 -4.20 -3.29
CA THR A 31 15.45 -3.66 -1.96
C THR A 31 14.74 -4.66 -1.03
N LYS A 32 14.45 -5.86 -1.51
CA LYS A 32 13.57 -6.82 -0.85
C LYS A 32 13.99 -7.23 0.58
N ASP A 33 15.27 -7.14 0.89
CA ASP A 33 15.86 -7.50 2.18
C ASP A 33 16.27 -6.28 3.03
N TRP A 34 16.05 -5.05 2.57
CA TRP A 34 16.52 -3.87 3.26
C TRP A 34 15.91 -3.69 4.65
N HIS A 35 14.65 -4.02 4.83
CA HIS A 35 13.97 -3.89 6.11
C HIS A 35 14.59 -4.80 7.19
N THR A 36 15.05 -5.99 6.83
CA THR A 36 15.77 -6.89 7.73
C THR A 36 17.26 -6.55 7.80
N ARG A 37 17.91 -6.30 6.66
CA ARG A 37 19.33 -5.98 6.55
C ARG A 37 19.74 -4.75 7.35
N TYR A 38 18.90 -3.71 7.38
CA TYR A 38 19.17 -2.47 8.11
C TYR A 38 18.47 -2.39 9.47
N ASN A 39 17.95 -3.50 9.95
CA ASN A 39 17.25 -3.60 11.23
C ASN A 39 16.19 -2.48 11.37
N ALA A 40 15.29 -2.43 10.39
CA ALA A 40 14.26 -1.42 10.36
C ALA A 40 13.15 -1.74 11.38
N ILE A 41 12.66 -0.72 12.07
CA ILE A 41 11.46 -0.80 12.90
C ILE A 41 10.22 -0.37 12.11
N CYS A 42 10.43 0.42 11.07
CA CYS A 42 9.37 0.90 10.20
C CYS A 42 9.93 1.22 8.81
N SER A 43 9.13 0.91 7.78
CA SER A 43 9.34 1.35 6.39
C SER A 43 8.20 2.26 5.99
N VAL A 44 8.51 3.50 5.57
CA VAL A 44 7.54 4.48 5.08
C VAL A 44 7.70 4.61 3.57
N TYR A 45 6.61 4.47 2.85
CA TYR A 45 6.62 4.53 1.40
C TYR A 45 5.31 5.13 0.86
N GLY A 46 5.27 5.36 -0.44
CA GLY A 46 4.10 5.88 -1.14
C GLY A 46 3.87 5.18 -2.48
N HIS A 47 3.57 5.98 -3.50
CA HIS A 47 3.41 5.56 -4.90
C HIS A 47 2.13 4.78 -5.21
N LEU A 48 1.70 3.85 -4.36
CA LEU A 48 0.55 2.98 -4.66
C LEU A 48 -0.80 3.70 -4.55
N HIS A 49 -0.86 4.83 -3.84
CA HIS A 49 -2.09 5.56 -3.52
C HIS A 49 -3.12 4.75 -2.73
N ILE A 50 -2.64 3.77 -1.96
CA ILE A 50 -3.44 2.88 -1.12
C ILE A 50 -2.96 3.02 0.34
N PRO A 51 -3.24 4.16 1.02
CA PRO A 51 -2.76 4.41 2.37
C PRO A 51 -3.19 3.31 3.32
N ARG A 52 -2.20 2.62 3.92
CA ARG A 52 -2.44 1.50 4.84
C ARG A 52 -1.20 1.19 5.66
N THR A 53 -1.41 0.42 6.71
CA THR A 53 -0.35 -0.19 7.51
C THR A 53 -0.34 -1.69 7.29
N THR A 54 0.82 -2.26 7.06
CA THR A 54 1.04 -3.70 6.91
C THR A 54 2.29 -4.12 7.65
N TRP A 55 2.49 -5.43 7.85
CA TRP A 55 3.68 -5.98 8.49
C TRP A 55 4.26 -7.08 7.61
N TYR A 56 5.58 -7.02 7.41
CA TYR A 56 6.36 -8.03 6.71
C TYR A 56 7.61 -8.32 7.52
N ASP A 57 7.88 -9.58 7.81
CA ASP A 57 9.03 -10.02 8.62
C ASP A 57 9.13 -9.29 9.98
N GLY A 58 7.99 -9.01 10.61
CA GLY A 58 7.91 -8.29 11.88
C GLY A 58 8.15 -6.78 11.79
N VAL A 59 8.41 -6.23 10.62
CA VAL A 59 8.61 -4.80 10.38
C VAL A 59 7.30 -4.16 9.91
N ARG A 60 6.98 -2.98 10.44
CA ARG A 60 5.82 -2.21 10.05
C ARG A 60 6.09 -1.43 8.75
N PHE A 61 5.16 -1.52 7.81
CA PHE A 61 5.18 -0.81 6.54
C PHE A 61 4.02 0.18 6.49
N GLU A 62 4.32 1.44 6.27
CA GLU A 62 3.38 2.57 6.23
C GLU A 62 3.30 3.14 4.82
N GLU A 63 2.21 2.86 4.12
CA GLU A 63 1.88 3.53 2.87
C GLU A 63 1.23 4.87 3.19
N VAL A 64 1.88 5.97 2.81
CA VAL A 64 1.52 7.33 3.23
C VAL A 64 1.14 8.25 2.06
N SER A 65 0.84 7.70 0.90
CA SER A 65 0.47 8.52 -0.26
C SER A 65 -0.75 9.40 0.00
N VAL A 66 -0.63 10.64 -0.39
CA VAL A 66 -1.78 11.54 -0.49
C VAL A 66 -2.69 11.12 -1.65
N GLY A 67 -2.09 10.74 -2.77
CA GLY A 67 -2.79 10.43 -4.00
C GLY A 67 -3.27 11.67 -4.76
N TYR A 68 -4.08 11.47 -5.76
CA TYR A 68 -4.66 12.54 -6.56
C TYR A 68 -5.83 13.24 -5.85
N PRO A 69 -6.17 14.50 -6.21
CA PRO A 69 -7.29 15.21 -5.61
C PRO A 69 -8.62 14.45 -5.60
N ARG A 70 -8.90 13.68 -6.64
CA ARG A 70 -10.08 12.81 -6.74
C ARG A 70 -10.12 11.70 -5.70
N GLU A 71 -8.95 11.27 -5.20
CA GLU A 71 -8.80 10.17 -4.25
C GLU A 71 -8.90 10.68 -2.81
N TRP A 72 -8.09 11.68 -2.43
CA TRP A 72 -8.08 12.16 -1.06
C TRP A 72 -9.34 12.98 -0.71
N ARG A 73 -9.99 13.67 -1.67
CA ARG A 73 -11.26 14.36 -1.42
C ARG A 73 -12.39 13.43 -0.98
N ARG A 74 -12.32 12.15 -1.34
CA ARG A 74 -13.29 11.12 -0.94
C ARG A 74 -12.99 10.52 0.45
N ARG A 75 -11.78 10.69 0.96
CA ARG A 75 -11.31 10.16 2.25
C ARG A 75 -11.50 11.18 3.37
N LYS A 76 -12.70 11.67 3.60
CA LYS A 76 -12.99 12.65 4.66
C LYS A 76 -13.33 11.92 5.97
N PRO A 77 -12.86 12.43 7.15
CA PRO A 77 -11.94 13.56 7.34
C PRO A 77 -10.52 13.20 6.92
N TYR A 78 -9.89 14.05 6.12
CA TYR A 78 -8.52 13.83 5.66
C TYR A 78 -7.51 14.36 6.68
N ARG A 79 -6.57 13.49 7.08
CA ARG A 79 -5.44 13.89 7.93
C ARG A 79 -4.16 13.93 7.10
N TRP A 80 -3.55 15.10 7.05
CA TRP A 80 -2.31 15.35 6.29
C TRP A 80 -1.07 14.75 6.95
N LEU A 81 -1.11 14.55 8.26
CA LEU A 81 -0.01 14.04 9.04
C LEU A 81 -0.36 12.67 9.59
N ARG A 82 0.61 11.77 9.54
CA ARG A 82 0.53 10.43 10.09
C ARG A 82 1.67 10.23 11.07
N GLN A 83 1.35 9.81 12.28
CA GLN A 83 2.36 9.47 13.26
C GLN A 83 3.04 8.17 12.86
N VAL A 84 4.37 8.20 12.76
CA VAL A 84 5.21 7.03 12.49
C VAL A 84 5.90 6.57 13.76
N LEU A 85 6.40 7.51 14.57
CA LEU A 85 7.08 7.27 15.85
C LEU A 85 6.63 8.29 16.92
N PRO A 86 6.61 7.91 18.21
CA PRO A 86 6.66 6.52 18.70
C PRO A 86 5.58 5.68 18.06
N ASP A 87 5.69 4.36 18.17
CA ASP A 87 4.73 3.43 17.57
C ASP A 87 3.30 3.88 17.88
N PRO A 88 2.48 4.17 16.87
CA PRO A 88 1.12 4.60 17.11
C PRO A 88 0.35 3.48 17.80
N GLN A 89 -0.29 3.83 18.92
CA GLN A 89 -1.25 2.93 19.60
C GLN A 89 -2.51 2.91 18.75
N TYR A 90 -2.66 1.91 17.92
CA TYR A 90 -3.88 1.74 17.13
C TYR A 90 -5.00 1.20 18.03
N ALA A 91 -6.01 2.02 18.31
CA ALA A 91 -7.26 1.52 18.85
C ALA A 91 -7.92 0.55 17.86
N PRO A 92 -8.67 -0.46 18.34
CA PRO A 92 -9.49 -1.28 17.45
C PRO A 92 -10.35 -0.39 16.54
N GLY A 93 -10.27 -0.56 15.22
CA GLY A 93 -10.95 0.29 14.24
C GLY A 93 -10.14 1.50 13.74
N TYR A 94 -9.02 1.84 14.38
CA TYR A 94 -8.18 2.98 13.96
C TYR A 94 -7.75 2.91 12.49
N LEU A 95 -7.45 1.72 12.01
CA LEU A 95 -7.07 1.49 10.61
C LEU A 95 -8.23 1.81 9.64
N ASN A 96 -9.48 1.64 10.08
CA ASN A 96 -10.66 1.93 9.27
C ASN A 96 -10.95 3.44 9.22
N GLU A 97 -10.77 4.17 10.33
CA GLU A 97 -11.03 5.61 10.40
C GLU A 97 -10.02 6.44 9.60
N PHE A 98 -8.79 5.94 9.43
CA PHE A 98 -7.69 6.66 8.77
C PHE A 98 -7.34 6.15 7.38
N GLY A 99 -8.25 5.41 6.71
CA GLY A 99 -8.06 4.90 5.37
C GLY A 99 -7.09 3.70 5.32
N GLY A 100 -6.88 3.03 6.44
CA GLY A 100 -5.97 1.90 6.56
C GLY A 100 -6.42 0.61 5.87
N HIS A 101 -7.63 0.55 5.38
CA HIS A 101 -8.10 -0.60 4.60
C HIS A 101 -8.87 -0.13 3.38
N PHE A 102 -8.15 0.07 2.30
CA PHE A 102 -8.73 -0.27 1.01
C PHE A 102 -8.73 -1.81 0.95
N MET A 103 -9.72 -2.43 1.59
CA MET A 103 -9.95 -3.84 1.38
C MET A 103 -10.43 -3.99 -0.05
N ILE A 104 -9.66 -4.70 -0.86
CA ILE A 104 -10.18 -5.21 -2.13
C ILE A 104 -11.26 -6.20 -1.72
N THR A 105 -12.51 -5.79 -1.88
CA THR A 105 -13.62 -6.68 -1.58
C THR A 105 -13.60 -7.87 -2.54
N PRO A 106 -14.21 -9.02 -2.20
CA PRO A 106 -14.35 -10.13 -3.12
C PRO A 106 -14.92 -9.69 -4.47
N GLU A 107 -15.91 -8.76 -4.47
CA GLU A 107 -16.52 -8.21 -5.67
C GLU A 107 -15.53 -7.43 -6.54
N MET A 108 -14.64 -6.65 -5.91
CA MET A 108 -13.60 -5.91 -6.63
C MET A 108 -12.56 -6.86 -7.27
N ARG A 109 -12.22 -7.95 -6.59
CA ARG A 109 -11.34 -8.99 -7.15
C ARG A 109 -11.98 -9.66 -8.36
N GLU A 110 -13.27 -9.99 -8.26
CA GLU A 110 -14.02 -10.59 -9.36
C GLU A 110 -14.14 -9.64 -10.56
N GLN A 111 -14.42 -8.34 -10.32
CA GLN A 111 -14.44 -7.32 -11.37
C GLN A 111 -13.08 -7.14 -12.05
N SER A 112 -11.99 -7.15 -11.27
CA SER A 112 -10.63 -7.09 -11.80
C SER A 112 -10.33 -8.31 -12.66
N ALA A 113 -10.67 -9.51 -12.20
CA ALA A 113 -10.49 -10.76 -12.97
C ALA A 113 -11.26 -10.74 -14.29
N LYS A 114 -12.53 -10.34 -14.27
CA LYS A 114 -13.36 -10.18 -15.48
C LYS A 114 -12.80 -9.15 -16.45
N PHE A 115 -12.23 -8.06 -15.94
CA PHE A 115 -11.59 -7.04 -16.77
C PHE A 115 -10.33 -7.59 -17.45
N GLN A 116 -9.51 -8.32 -16.71
CA GLN A 116 -8.29 -8.94 -17.25
C GLN A 116 -8.60 -10.01 -18.31
N GLU A 117 -9.63 -10.80 -18.08
CA GLU A 117 -10.09 -11.78 -19.07
C GLU A 117 -10.53 -11.11 -20.38
N ARG A 118 -11.29 -10.01 -20.29
CA ARG A 118 -11.66 -9.19 -21.46
C ARG A 118 -10.47 -8.59 -22.20
N LEU A 119 -9.41 -8.21 -21.48
CA LEU A 119 -8.18 -7.70 -22.10
C LEU A 119 -7.42 -8.81 -22.84
N ARG A 120 -7.41 -10.03 -22.30
CA ARG A 120 -6.79 -11.19 -22.96
C ARG A 120 -7.53 -11.57 -24.23
N SER A 121 -8.87 -11.67 -24.18
CA SER A 121 -9.69 -12.02 -25.34
C SER A 121 -9.67 -11.00 -26.49
N ARG A 122 -9.16 -9.78 -26.25
CA ARG A 122 -8.97 -8.76 -27.31
C ARG A 122 -7.60 -8.79 -27.95
N ARG A 123 -6.68 -9.61 -27.44
CA ARG A 123 -5.32 -9.77 -27.97
C ARG A 123 -5.15 -11.04 -28.80
N GLU A 124 -6.16 -11.91 -28.79
CA GLU A 124 -6.33 -13.04 -29.70
C GLU A 124 -7.17 -12.62 -30.92
#